data_1ddacb0738d4a095d929822cf3c10ef5
#
_entry.id   1ddacb0738d4a095d929822cf3c10ef5
#
_cell.length_a   1.000
_cell.length_b   1.000
_cell.length_c   1.000
_cell.angle_alpha   90.00
_cell.angle_beta   90.00
_cell.angle_gamma   90.00
#
_symmetry.space_group_name_H-M   'P 1'
#
loop_
_entity.id
_entity.type
_entity.pdbx_description
1 polymer ?
#
loop_
_entity_poly.entity_id
_entity_poly.type
_entity_poly.pdbx_seq_one_letter_code
_entity_poly.pdbx_strand_id
1 'polypeptide(L)'
;TFGDPDFLNGPRHALRVVKALHAEFPLLTFDITAKVEHLVNHADLLPQLAECGCLFIVTAVESLSNHVLEILDKGHTRADVEQALAVTRAAGITLRPSLVAFTPWTTLDYYLELFEFAAANTLVGAIEPVQFTIRLLLPPKSALLEHPQMVPHLRELRAGDFGYRWEHPDSRLDALHREAVAVAEQGGDDAAVFHALWS
;
A
#
# COMPACT_ATOMS: atom_id res chain seq x y z
N THR A 1 3.60 -17.52 -1.50
CA THR A 1 3.72 -16.34 -0.61
C THR A 1 4.51 -16.69 0.63
N PHE A 2 5.49 -15.87 0.99
CA PHE A 2 6.10 -15.92 2.31
C PHE A 2 5.21 -15.13 3.30
N GLY A 3 4.89 -15.74 4.46
CA GLY A 3 4.01 -15.14 5.47
C GLY A 3 4.69 -14.10 6.38
N ASP A 4 5.87 -13.61 6.04
CA ASP A 4 6.59 -12.59 6.79
C ASP A 4 6.08 -11.19 6.38
N PRO A 5 5.62 -10.34 7.33
CA PRO A 5 5.12 -9.00 7.02
C PRO A 5 6.21 -8.03 6.55
N ASP A 6 7.50 -8.38 6.73
CA ASP A 6 8.64 -7.59 6.31
C ASP A 6 9.86 -8.47 6.04
N PHE A 7 9.83 -9.15 4.92
CA PHE A 7 10.80 -10.18 4.55
C PHE A 7 12.24 -9.69 4.49
N LEU A 8 12.45 -8.41 4.19
CA LEU A 8 13.77 -7.80 4.10
C LEU A 8 14.26 -7.19 5.43
N ASN A 9 13.52 -7.35 6.54
CA ASN A 9 14.00 -6.95 7.88
C ASN A 9 15.28 -7.73 8.28
N GLY A 10 15.44 -8.96 7.77
CA GLY A 10 16.66 -9.77 7.93
C GLY A 10 17.29 -10.12 6.58
N PRO A 11 17.87 -9.18 5.81
CA PRO A 11 18.17 -9.34 4.38
C PRO A 11 19.10 -10.50 4.08
N ARG A 12 20.12 -10.76 4.93
CA ARG A 12 21.02 -11.91 4.76
C ARG A 12 20.32 -13.25 4.99
N HIS A 13 19.38 -13.29 5.93
CA HIS A 13 18.59 -14.50 6.18
C HIS A 13 17.63 -14.75 5.02
N ALA A 14 16.89 -13.72 4.63
CA ALA A 14 15.97 -13.76 3.49
C ALA A 14 16.64 -14.32 2.23
N LEU A 15 17.80 -13.78 1.87
CA LEU A 15 18.54 -14.23 0.69
C LEU A 15 19.01 -15.70 0.80
N ARG A 16 19.44 -16.16 1.99
CA ARG A 16 19.79 -17.58 2.19
C ARG A 16 18.59 -18.51 1.99
N VAL A 17 17.42 -18.10 2.54
CA VAL A 17 16.19 -18.89 2.43
C VAL A 17 15.78 -19.04 0.96
N VAL A 18 15.71 -17.94 0.20
CA VAL A 18 15.28 -18.00 -1.20
C VAL A 18 16.27 -18.74 -2.09
N LYS A 19 17.59 -18.62 -1.84
CA LYS A 19 18.61 -19.37 -2.57
C LYS A 19 18.52 -20.87 -2.29
N ALA A 20 18.30 -21.26 -1.04
CA ALA A 20 18.11 -22.68 -0.70
C ALA A 20 16.83 -23.24 -1.34
N LEU A 21 15.74 -22.47 -1.30
CA LEU A 21 14.47 -22.83 -1.94
C LEU A 21 14.63 -22.99 -3.44
N HIS A 22 15.28 -22.05 -4.12
CA HIS A 22 15.51 -22.08 -5.56
C HIS A 22 16.44 -23.25 -5.97
N ALA A 23 17.45 -23.57 -5.16
CA ALA A 23 18.34 -24.71 -5.43
C ALA A 23 17.59 -26.06 -5.41
N GLU A 24 16.59 -26.22 -4.55
CA GLU A 24 15.77 -27.43 -4.44
C GLU A 24 14.59 -27.41 -5.42
N PHE A 25 14.00 -26.24 -5.65
CA PHE A 25 12.81 -26.05 -6.48
C PHE A 25 13.02 -24.91 -7.51
N PRO A 26 13.84 -25.12 -8.56
CA PRO A 26 14.28 -24.03 -9.46
C PRO A 26 13.15 -23.41 -10.31
N LEU A 27 11.99 -24.05 -10.41
CA LEU A 27 10.84 -23.51 -11.15
C LEU A 27 9.78 -22.87 -10.22
N LEU A 28 10.03 -22.89 -8.90
CA LEU A 28 9.10 -22.29 -7.96
C LEU A 28 9.20 -20.76 -8.03
N THR A 29 8.04 -20.13 -8.16
CA THR A 29 7.93 -18.68 -8.06
C THR A 29 7.28 -18.29 -6.73
N PHE A 30 7.55 -17.09 -6.26
CA PHE A 30 7.03 -16.58 -4.98
C PHE A 30 6.84 -15.06 -4.99
N ASP A 31 6.17 -14.58 -3.98
CA ASP A 31 6.03 -13.18 -3.63
C ASP A 31 6.42 -12.95 -2.17
N ILE A 32 6.73 -11.71 -1.85
CA ILE A 32 7.09 -11.26 -0.49
C ILE A 32 6.36 -9.97 -0.14
N THR A 33 6.29 -9.69 1.15
CA THR A 33 5.97 -8.35 1.67
C THR A 33 7.24 -7.71 2.20
N ALA A 34 7.47 -6.44 1.88
CA ALA A 34 8.60 -5.68 2.41
C ALA A 34 8.23 -4.20 2.58
N LYS A 35 8.86 -3.53 3.56
CA LYS A 35 8.72 -2.08 3.73
C LYS A 35 9.41 -1.33 2.60
N VAL A 36 8.87 -0.15 2.25
CA VAL A 36 9.48 0.79 1.28
C VAL A 36 10.93 1.08 1.66
N GLU A 37 11.20 1.40 2.92
CA GLU A 37 12.53 1.65 3.46
C GLU A 37 13.51 0.49 3.17
N HIS A 38 13.07 -0.74 3.37
CA HIS A 38 13.93 -1.92 3.16
C HIS A 38 14.16 -2.21 1.68
N LEU A 39 13.20 -1.90 0.80
CA LEU A 39 13.40 -2.00 -0.65
C LEU A 39 14.48 -1.05 -1.14
N VAL A 40 14.48 0.18 -0.64
CA VAL A 40 15.48 1.20 -0.98
C VAL A 40 16.85 0.83 -0.41
N ASN A 41 16.90 0.46 0.88
CA ASN A 41 18.15 0.16 1.58
C ASN A 41 18.83 -1.13 1.11
N HIS A 42 18.09 -2.07 0.52
CA HIS A 42 18.57 -3.37 0.06
C HIS A 42 18.33 -3.61 -1.43
N ALA A 43 18.37 -2.53 -2.21
CA ALA A 43 18.14 -2.59 -3.66
C ALA A 43 19.10 -3.54 -4.39
N ASP A 44 20.31 -3.72 -3.87
CA ASP A 44 21.33 -4.66 -4.38
C ASP A 44 20.93 -6.14 -4.29
N LEU A 45 19.97 -6.48 -3.44
CA LEU A 45 19.45 -7.85 -3.30
C LEU A 45 18.31 -8.17 -4.28
N LEU A 46 17.62 -7.16 -4.80
CA LEU A 46 16.43 -7.36 -5.63
C LEU A 46 16.72 -8.18 -6.90
N PRO A 47 17.82 -7.97 -7.65
CA PRO A 47 18.16 -8.83 -8.78
C PRO A 47 18.30 -10.30 -8.39
N GLN A 48 18.90 -10.59 -7.24
CA GLN A 48 19.07 -11.96 -6.76
C GLN A 48 17.73 -12.60 -6.34
N LEU A 49 16.80 -11.81 -5.80
CA LEU A 49 15.43 -12.29 -5.52
C LEU A 49 14.69 -12.62 -6.82
N ALA A 50 14.82 -11.77 -7.84
CA ALA A 50 14.24 -12.03 -9.16
C ALA A 50 14.78 -13.33 -9.79
N GLU A 51 16.10 -13.51 -9.78
CA GLU A 51 16.77 -14.74 -10.26
C GLU A 51 16.28 -15.99 -9.52
N CYS A 52 15.96 -15.87 -8.23
CA CYS A 52 15.40 -16.97 -7.44
C CYS A 52 13.88 -17.17 -7.63
N GLY A 53 13.20 -16.37 -8.45
CA GLY A 53 11.79 -16.55 -8.81
C GLY A 53 10.81 -15.62 -8.09
N CYS A 54 11.27 -14.50 -7.51
CA CYS A 54 10.39 -13.47 -6.96
C CYS A 54 9.65 -12.74 -8.09
N LEU A 55 8.32 -12.84 -8.15
CA LEU A 55 7.49 -12.24 -9.19
C LEU A 55 7.06 -10.81 -8.84
N PHE A 56 6.61 -10.60 -7.61
CA PHE A 56 6.16 -9.29 -7.14
C PHE A 56 6.41 -9.10 -5.65
N ILE A 57 6.39 -7.85 -5.24
CA ILE A 57 6.55 -7.45 -3.84
C ILE A 57 5.36 -6.59 -3.45
N VAL A 58 4.65 -6.99 -2.38
CA VAL A 58 3.65 -6.14 -1.73
C VAL A 58 4.34 -5.19 -0.78
N THR A 59 3.97 -3.90 -0.82
CA THR A 59 4.52 -2.90 0.09
C THR A 59 3.47 -1.91 0.56
N ALA A 60 3.50 -1.58 1.84
CA ALA A 60 2.60 -0.63 2.47
C ALA A 60 3.04 0.82 2.16
N VAL A 61 2.65 1.31 0.99
CA VAL A 61 2.87 2.71 0.59
C VAL A 61 1.98 3.65 1.41
N GLU A 62 0.74 3.25 1.64
CA GLU A 62 -0.32 3.95 2.38
C GLU A 62 -0.77 5.25 1.72
N SER A 63 0.13 6.18 1.44
CA SER A 63 -0.19 7.49 0.86
C SER A 63 0.97 8.03 0.02
N LEU A 64 0.67 8.94 -0.90
CA LEU A 64 1.66 9.76 -1.60
C LEU A 64 1.87 11.13 -0.94
N SER A 65 1.07 11.47 0.09
CA SER A 65 1.22 12.70 0.86
C SER A 65 2.22 12.50 2.00
N ASN A 66 3.34 13.23 1.96
CA ASN A 66 4.33 13.21 3.04
C ASN A 66 3.72 13.61 4.39
N HIS A 67 2.72 14.52 4.39
CA HIS A 67 2.00 14.89 5.60
C HIS A 67 1.24 13.70 6.21
N VAL A 68 0.53 12.93 5.38
CA VAL A 68 -0.18 11.72 5.84
C VAL A 68 0.82 10.67 6.32
N LEU A 69 1.91 10.45 5.58
CA LEU A 69 2.96 9.49 5.94
C LEU A 69 3.62 9.83 7.29
N GLU A 70 3.84 11.12 7.57
CA GLU A 70 4.36 11.59 8.86
C GLU A 70 3.38 11.31 10.00
N ILE A 71 2.08 11.60 9.83
CA ILE A 71 1.06 11.31 10.85
C ILE A 71 0.95 9.81 11.12
N LEU A 72 1.06 8.99 10.08
CA LEU A 72 1.02 7.53 10.18
C LEU A 72 2.32 6.91 10.69
N ASP A 73 3.36 7.72 10.92
CA ASP A 73 4.71 7.30 11.35
C ASP A 73 5.28 6.16 10.46
N LYS A 74 5.21 6.36 9.12
CA LYS A 74 5.57 5.30 8.16
C LYS A 74 7.06 5.13 7.93
N GLY A 75 7.89 6.08 8.34
CA GLY A 75 9.34 6.04 8.18
C GLY A 75 9.84 6.18 6.74
N HIS A 76 8.96 6.48 5.78
CA HIS A 76 9.31 6.74 4.39
C HIS A 76 8.55 7.94 3.83
N THR A 77 9.03 8.48 2.74
CA THR A 77 8.46 9.61 1.99
C THR A 77 7.96 9.17 0.62
N ARG A 78 7.26 10.06 -0.08
CA ARG A 78 6.92 9.88 -1.49
C ARG A 78 8.16 9.60 -2.37
N ALA A 79 9.24 10.31 -2.15
CA ALA A 79 10.49 10.10 -2.90
C ALA A 79 11.03 8.67 -2.70
N ASP A 80 10.92 8.11 -1.50
CA ASP A 80 11.30 6.73 -1.23
C ASP A 80 10.40 5.73 -1.96
N VAL A 81 9.10 6.02 -2.09
CA VAL A 81 8.16 5.21 -2.90
C VAL A 81 8.56 5.22 -4.38
N GLU A 82 8.87 6.40 -4.93
CA GLU A 82 9.34 6.54 -6.32
C GLU A 82 10.66 5.79 -6.53
N GLN A 83 11.57 5.86 -5.57
CA GLN A 83 12.83 5.11 -5.61
C GLN A 83 12.59 3.59 -5.50
N ALA A 84 11.70 3.13 -4.62
CA ALA A 84 11.34 1.71 -4.50
C ALA A 84 10.76 1.17 -5.82
N LEU A 85 9.90 1.94 -6.49
CA LEU A 85 9.40 1.60 -7.84
C LEU A 85 10.52 1.49 -8.86
N ALA A 86 11.48 2.41 -8.84
CA ALA A 86 12.59 2.40 -9.78
C ALA A 86 13.49 1.17 -9.60
N VAL A 87 13.86 0.84 -8.33
CA VAL A 87 14.76 -0.29 -8.06
C VAL A 87 14.10 -1.64 -8.27
N THR A 88 12.81 -1.79 -7.94
CA THR A 88 12.06 -3.04 -8.22
C THR A 88 11.88 -3.25 -9.71
N ARG A 89 11.54 -2.20 -10.47
CA ARG A 89 11.43 -2.24 -11.93
C ARG A 89 12.76 -2.61 -12.59
N ALA A 90 13.87 -2.03 -12.13
CA ALA A 90 15.22 -2.37 -12.63
C ALA A 90 15.58 -3.82 -12.39
N ALA A 91 15.09 -4.43 -11.32
CA ALA A 91 15.26 -5.86 -11.02
C ALA A 91 14.26 -6.77 -11.74
N GLY A 92 13.30 -6.24 -12.49
CA GLY A 92 12.25 -7.04 -13.16
C GLY A 92 11.17 -7.57 -12.21
N ILE A 93 11.04 -6.99 -11.01
CA ILE A 93 10.04 -7.37 -10.01
C ILE A 93 8.89 -6.35 -10.04
N THR A 94 7.66 -6.83 -10.08
CA THR A 94 6.47 -5.95 -9.98
C THR A 94 6.28 -5.48 -8.54
N LEU A 95 6.20 -4.16 -8.32
CA LEU A 95 5.78 -3.63 -7.03
C LEU A 95 4.25 -3.54 -6.98
N ARG A 96 3.66 -4.04 -5.89
CA ARG A 96 2.22 -3.96 -5.61
C ARG A 96 1.99 -3.10 -4.36
N PRO A 97 1.76 -1.80 -4.53
CA PRO A 97 1.45 -0.89 -3.43
C PRO A 97 0.12 -1.21 -2.77
N SER A 98 0.08 -1.25 -1.44
CA SER A 98 -1.17 -1.10 -0.70
C SER A 98 -1.35 0.35 -0.25
N LEU A 99 -2.61 0.82 -0.28
CA LEU A 99 -2.97 2.21 -0.05
C LEU A 99 -3.99 2.34 1.07
N VAL A 100 -3.97 3.47 1.76
CA VAL A 100 -5.05 3.99 2.59
C VAL A 100 -5.53 5.28 1.95
N ALA A 101 -6.38 5.14 0.93
CA ALA A 101 -6.81 6.24 0.08
C ALA A 101 -7.64 7.30 0.84
N PHE A 102 -8.42 6.87 1.84
CA PHE A 102 -9.26 7.75 2.64
C PHE A 102 -8.75 7.86 4.08
N THR A 103 -8.25 9.04 4.41
CA THR A 103 -7.87 9.48 5.75
C THR A 103 -8.56 10.80 6.06
N PRO A 104 -8.61 11.29 7.32
CA PRO A 104 -9.13 12.62 7.63
C PRO A 104 -8.40 13.78 6.95
N TRP A 105 -7.21 13.52 6.39
CA TRP A 105 -6.34 14.52 5.77
C TRP A 105 -6.30 14.38 4.23
N THR A 106 -7.00 13.41 3.67
CA THR A 106 -7.12 13.24 2.21
C THR A 106 -7.91 14.41 1.64
N THR A 107 -7.41 15.02 0.58
CA THR A 107 -8.14 15.99 -0.24
C THR A 107 -8.57 15.34 -1.55
N LEU A 108 -9.51 15.98 -2.27
CA LEU A 108 -9.89 15.49 -3.59
C LEU A 108 -8.68 15.44 -4.53
N ASP A 109 -7.83 16.46 -4.50
CA ASP A 109 -6.62 16.52 -5.33
C ASP A 109 -5.67 15.35 -5.02
N TYR A 110 -5.46 15.01 -3.73
CA TYR A 110 -4.67 13.82 -3.36
C TYR A 110 -5.32 12.52 -3.79
N TYR A 111 -6.64 12.42 -3.74
CA TYR A 111 -7.34 11.24 -4.20
C TYR A 111 -7.15 11.04 -5.71
N LEU A 112 -7.30 12.10 -6.50
CA LEU A 112 -7.05 12.07 -7.94
C LEU A 112 -5.58 11.76 -8.27
N GLU A 113 -4.64 12.32 -7.51
CA GLU A 113 -3.21 12.07 -7.68
C GLU A 113 -2.83 10.59 -7.53
N LEU A 114 -3.57 9.80 -6.73
CA LEU A 114 -3.33 8.35 -6.64
C LEU A 114 -3.55 7.66 -7.99
N PHE A 115 -4.59 8.03 -8.73
CA PHE A 115 -4.87 7.47 -10.05
C PHE A 115 -3.85 7.94 -11.09
N GLU A 116 -3.52 9.22 -11.08
CA GLU A 116 -2.50 9.79 -11.97
C GLU A 116 -1.15 9.11 -11.75
N PHE A 117 -0.76 8.91 -10.50
CA PHE A 117 0.47 8.22 -10.12
C PHE A 117 0.46 6.76 -10.59
N ALA A 118 -0.65 6.04 -10.38
CA ALA A 118 -0.79 4.65 -10.81
C ALA A 118 -0.69 4.53 -12.35
N ALA A 119 -1.35 5.42 -13.09
CA ALA A 119 -1.31 5.44 -14.54
C ALA A 119 0.09 5.79 -15.07
N ALA A 120 0.71 6.86 -14.55
CA ALA A 120 2.04 7.31 -14.95
C ALA A 120 3.13 6.26 -14.68
N ASN A 121 2.96 5.45 -13.65
CA ASN A 121 3.93 4.42 -13.24
C ASN A 121 3.59 3.01 -13.72
N THR A 122 2.61 2.84 -14.60
CA THR A 122 2.20 1.52 -15.14
C THR A 122 1.78 0.55 -14.02
N LEU A 123 1.10 1.07 -13.00
CA LEU A 123 0.61 0.31 -11.85
C LEU A 123 -0.87 -0.08 -11.98
N VAL A 124 -1.55 0.33 -13.05
CA VAL A 124 -2.91 -0.14 -13.36
C VAL A 124 -2.86 -1.65 -13.54
N GLY A 125 -3.61 -2.39 -12.71
CA GLY A 125 -3.53 -3.87 -12.64
C GLY A 125 -2.46 -4.42 -11.69
N ALA A 126 -1.52 -3.61 -11.20
CA ALA A 126 -0.64 -3.97 -10.09
C ALA A 126 -1.22 -3.55 -8.72
N ILE A 127 -2.01 -2.49 -8.72
CA ILE A 127 -2.81 -2.03 -7.56
C ILE A 127 -4.23 -2.54 -7.76
N GLU A 128 -4.70 -3.39 -6.87
CA GLU A 128 -6.10 -3.84 -6.90
C GLU A 128 -7.05 -2.65 -6.70
N PRO A 129 -8.15 -2.53 -7.48
CA PRO A 129 -9.05 -1.37 -7.40
C PRO A 129 -9.58 -1.07 -6.00
N VAL A 130 -9.77 -2.10 -5.17
CA VAL A 130 -10.19 -1.94 -3.78
C VAL A 130 -9.23 -1.08 -2.95
N GLN A 131 -7.94 -1.01 -3.32
CA GLN A 131 -6.96 -0.18 -2.62
C GLN A 131 -7.32 1.32 -2.68
N PHE A 132 -8.00 1.74 -3.74
CA PHE A 132 -8.49 3.13 -3.88
C PHE A 132 -9.74 3.43 -3.04
N THR A 133 -10.29 2.43 -2.35
CA THR A 133 -11.45 2.57 -1.47
C THR A 133 -11.12 2.38 0.01
N ILE A 134 -9.88 1.97 0.33
CA ILE A 134 -9.49 1.70 1.71
C ILE A 134 -9.55 2.97 2.56
N ARG A 135 -10.30 2.88 3.64
CA ARG A 135 -10.47 3.91 4.66
C ARG A 135 -9.64 3.58 5.90
N LEU A 136 -8.98 4.58 6.47
CA LEU A 136 -8.15 4.42 7.67
C LEU A 136 -8.93 3.72 8.79
N LEU A 137 -8.45 2.56 9.22
CA LEU A 137 -8.99 1.81 10.34
C LEU A 137 -8.27 2.21 11.63
N LEU A 138 -9.05 2.48 12.69
CA LEU A 138 -8.57 2.90 13.99
C LEU A 138 -8.95 1.86 15.06
N PRO A 139 -8.23 0.75 15.18
CA PRO A 139 -8.55 -0.25 16.18
C PRO A 139 -8.37 0.30 17.61
N PRO A 140 -9.04 -0.30 18.61
CA PRO A 140 -8.79 0.03 20.00
C PRO A 140 -7.29 -0.08 20.34
N LYS A 141 -6.76 0.93 21.06
CA LYS A 141 -5.33 1.07 21.39
C LYS A 141 -4.41 1.52 20.26
N SER A 142 -4.95 1.94 19.10
CA SER A 142 -4.13 2.61 18.09
C SER A 142 -3.51 3.89 18.67
N ALA A 143 -2.21 4.12 18.42
CA ALA A 143 -1.53 5.35 18.82
C ALA A 143 -2.16 6.60 18.19
N LEU A 144 -2.80 6.46 17.02
CA LEU A 144 -3.51 7.55 16.35
C LEU A 144 -4.71 8.08 17.13
N LEU A 145 -5.30 7.31 18.07
CA LEU A 145 -6.44 7.77 18.88
C LEU A 145 -6.09 8.97 19.77
N GLU A 146 -4.80 9.11 20.13
CA GLU A 146 -4.29 10.22 20.94
C GLU A 146 -3.56 11.28 20.09
N HIS A 147 -3.44 11.06 18.77
CA HIS A 147 -2.72 11.98 17.90
C HIS A 147 -3.50 13.29 17.74
N PRO A 148 -2.88 14.48 17.98
CA PRO A 148 -3.58 15.77 17.98
C PRO A 148 -4.36 16.08 16.70
N GLN A 149 -3.87 15.64 15.54
CA GLN A 149 -4.55 15.84 14.28
C GLN A 149 -5.69 14.82 14.04
N MET A 150 -5.72 13.70 14.76
CA MET A 150 -6.79 12.70 14.65
C MET A 150 -7.97 12.98 15.57
N VAL A 151 -7.70 13.43 16.79
CA VAL A 151 -8.70 13.68 17.85
C VAL A 151 -9.94 14.45 17.37
N PRO A 152 -9.83 15.55 16.58
CA PRO A 152 -11.00 16.32 16.13
C PRO A 152 -11.96 15.52 15.23
N HIS A 153 -11.47 14.48 14.58
CA HIS A 153 -12.21 13.67 13.60
C HIS A 153 -12.85 12.43 14.22
N LEU A 154 -12.41 12.03 15.41
CA LEU A 154 -12.87 10.81 16.08
C LEU A 154 -14.36 10.84 16.39
N ARG A 155 -14.97 9.69 16.28
CA ARG A 155 -16.34 9.39 16.72
C ARG A 155 -16.31 8.16 17.62
N GLU A 156 -17.49 7.76 18.08
CA GLU A 156 -17.65 6.63 18.99
C GLU A 156 -17.20 5.29 18.38
N LEU A 157 -16.74 4.40 19.24
CA LEU A 157 -16.64 2.97 18.95
C LEU A 157 -17.99 2.34 19.31
N ARG A 158 -18.68 1.76 18.32
CA ARG A 158 -19.95 1.07 18.55
C ARG A 158 -19.72 -0.41 18.83
N ALA A 159 -20.67 -1.02 19.54
CA ALA A 159 -20.62 -2.46 19.78
C ALA A 159 -20.63 -3.24 18.45
N GLY A 160 -19.62 -4.07 18.24
CA GLY A 160 -19.43 -4.84 17.00
C GLY A 160 -18.56 -4.17 15.93
N ASP A 161 -18.17 -2.90 16.09
CA ASP A 161 -17.20 -2.26 15.19
C ASP A 161 -15.78 -2.77 15.48
N PHE A 162 -14.97 -2.94 14.44
CA PHE A 162 -13.55 -3.33 14.55
C PHE A 162 -12.64 -2.17 14.97
N GLY A 163 -13.12 -0.91 14.90
CA GLY A 163 -12.36 0.28 15.23
C GLY A 163 -13.26 1.48 15.49
N TYR A 164 -12.63 2.54 15.99
CA TYR A 164 -13.31 3.83 16.17
C TYR A 164 -13.71 4.40 14.82
N ARG A 165 -14.90 4.96 14.78
CA ARG A 165 -15.38 5.73 13.63
C ARG A 165 -14.72 7.09 13.60
N TRP A 166 -14.63 7.66 12.44
CA TRP A 166 -14.21 9.04 12.23
C TRP A 166 -14.96 9.63 11.03
N GLU A 167 -15.02 10.94 10.97
CA GLU A 167 -15.65 11.68 9.88
C GLU A 167 -14.65 12.61 9.24
N HIS A 168 -14.72 12.73 7.92
CA HIS A 168 -13.89 13.65 7.18
C HIS A 168 -14.36 15.11 7.41
N PRO A 169 -13.45 16.11 7.55
CA PRO A 169 -13.84 17.52 7.70
C PRO A 169 -14.64 18.05 6.50
N ASP A 170 -14.39 17.51 5.31
CA ASP A 170 -15.18 17.74 4.11
C ASP A 170 -16.10 16.53 3.87
N SER A 171 -17.42 16.69 4.10
CA SER A 171 -18.40 15.62 3.94
C SER A 171 -18.51 15.07 2.50
N ARG A 172 -18.01 15.81 1.50
CA ARG A 172 -17.94 15.33 0.11
C ARG A 172 -17.01 14.13 -0.03
N LEU A 173 -15.91 14.08 0.75
CA LEU A 173 -15.00 12.95 0.77
C LEU A 173 -15.63 11.69 1.39
N ASP A 174 -16.52 11.86 2.40
CA ASP A 174 -17.28 10.74 2.94
C ASP A 174 -18.35 10.24 1.94
N ALA A 175 -18.92 11.12 1.12
CA ALA A 175 -19.83 10.73 0.04
C ALA A 175 -19.04 9.99 -1.08
N LEU A 176 -17.94 10.56 -1.54
CA LEU A 176 -17.05 9.96 -2.54
C LEU A 176 -16.56 8.58 -2.12
N HIS A 177 -16.18 8.40 -0.84
CA HIS A 177 -15.80 7.09 -0.33
C HIS A 177 -16.90 6.04 -0.52
N ARG A 178 -18.16 6.38 -0.19
CA ARG A 178 -19.28 5.44 -0.38
C ARG A 178 -19.52 5.09 -1.85
N GLU A 179 -19.38 6.07 -2.75
CA GLU A 179 -19.50 5.87 -4.19
C GLU A 179 -18.36 4.98 -4.71
N ALA A 180 -17.13 5.27 -4.30
CA ALA A 180 -15.96 4.47 -4.67
C ALA A 180 -16.09 3.00 -4.21
N VAL A 181 -16.54 2.76 -2.98
CA VAL A 181 -16.81 1.41 -2.47
C VAL A 181 -17.86 0.72 -3.34
N ALA A 182 -18.98 1.39 -3.66
CA ALA A 182 -20.04 0.82 -4.48
C ALA A 182 -19.57 0.47 -5.90
N VAL A 183 -18.67 1.26 -6.48
CA VAL A 183 -18.05 0.96 -7.79
C VAL A 183 -17.14 -0.27 -7.68
N ALA A 184 -16.26 -0.32 -6.68
CA ALA A 184 -15.34 -1.45 -6.50
C ALA A 184 -16.08 -2.77 -6.19
N GLU A 185 -17.18 -2.72 -5.44
CA GLU A 185 -18.00 -3.90 -5.11
C GLU A 185 -18.75 -4.49 -6.32
N GLN A 186 -18.98 -3.72 -7.39
CA GLN A 186 -19.57 -4.27 -8.61
C GLN A 186 -18.66 -5.32 -9.27
N GLY A 187 -17.37 -5.26 -8.99
CA GLY A 187 -16.38 -6.18 -9.55
C GLY A 187 -16.20 -6.01 -11.05
N GLY A 188 -15.43 -6.91 -11.64
CA GLY A 188 -15.15 -6.90 -13.07
C GLY A 188 -13.67 -6.95 -13.39
N ASP A 189 -13.30 -6.51 -14.59
CA ASP A 189 -11.89 -6.34 -14.95
C ASP A 189 -11.27 -5.16 -14.18
N ASP A 190 -10.12 -5.39 -13.54
CA ASP A 190 -9.46 -4.41 -12.66
C ASP A 190 -9.19 -3.07 -13.37
N ALA A 191 -8.81 -3.10 -14.65
CA ALA A 191 -8.58 -1.88 -15.41
C ALA A 191 -9.87 -1.10 -15.66
N ALA A 192 -10.98 -1.79 -15.92
CA ALA A 192 -12.29 -1.16 -16.09
C ALA A 192 -12.78 -0.53 -14.78
N VAL A 193 -12.63 -1.23 -13.66
CA VAL A 193 -12.97 -0.70 -12.31
C VAL A 193 -12.08 0.49 -11.95
N PHE A 194 -10.77 0.43 -12.23
CA PHE A 194 -9.85 1.55 -12.04
C PHE A 194 -10.31 2.80 -12.80
N HIS A 195 -10.66 2.66 -14.08
CA HIS A 195 -11.14 3.78 -14.88
C HIS A 195 -12.50 4.31 -14.40
N ALA A 196 -13.39 3.44 -13.94
CA ALA A 196 -14.68 3.85 -13.36
C ALA A 196 -14.53 4.61 -12.04
N LEU A 197 -13.51 4.29 -11.25
CA LEU A 197 -13.18 5.02 -10.01
C LEU A 197 -12.55 6.38 -10.30
N TRP A 198 -11.81 6.51 -11.41
CA TRP A 198 -11.12 7.74 -11.80
C TRP A 198 -12.05 8.74 -12.52
N SER A 199 -13.16 8.29 -13.11
CA SER A 199 -14.12 9.13 -13.87
C SER A 199 -15.06 9.92 -12.96
#